data_3444628290558a58baec5979b43a46e0
#
_entry.id   3444628290558a58baec5979b43a46e0
#
_cell.length_a   1.000
_cell.length_b   1.000
_cell.length_c   1.000
_cell.angle_alpha   90.00
_cell.angle_beta   90.00
_cell.angle_gamma   90.00
#
_symmetry.space_group_name_H-M   'P 1'
#
loop_
_entity.id
_entity.type
_entity.pdbx_description
1 polymer ?
#
loop_
_entity_poly.entity_id
_entity_poly.type
_entity_poly.pdbx_seq_one_letter_code
_entity_poly.pdbx_strand_id
1 'polypeptide(L)'
;MILIDNIELSTDDLARLNVDDIAQFSIMKDATATALYGARGANGVILVTTKQGTAGRPKVSVRVEQSVSTPRKKVKLTDPVNFMKLNNEAVNSRRDPNNPAASANYTVYSQEKIENTIAGTNPYYYPAVDWYDELFNDYALSTRVNANLSGGGSAVRYYVAASYTKDGGVIKNDKLNNYNSNINWQRYSARSNINMDLSKTTEFAIRVNGNFDDYTGPLDSGEGLYKKVMKTSPVLYPKSYPATDEYANNTHVLFGNANKGAYINPYADMVRGYKESNNLLVAAQAELKQKLDFITQGLEPEFWSAPPVLLIPTSPVPLILITIRPTMIKRTIVIR
;
A
#
# COMPACT_ATOMS: atom_id res chain seq x y z
N MET A 1 -14.80 13.05 -8.17
CA MET A 1 -15.72 12.37 -7.25
C MET A 1 -15.78 10.89 -7.59
N ILE A 2 -15.78 10.01 -6.59
CA ILE A 2 -15.87 8.54 -6.79
C ILE A 2 -17.07 8.04 -6.00
N LEU A 3 -17.93 7.30 -6.66
CA LEU A 3 -19.12 6.69 -6.06
C LEU A 3 -19.04 5.17 -6.23
N ILE A 4 -19.12 4.44 -5.13
CA ILE A 4 -19.25 2.98 -5.11
C ILE A 4 -20.62 2.65 -4.52
N ASP A 5 -21.50 2.05 -5.32
CA ASP A 5 -22.90 1.79 -4.97
C ASP A 5 -23.60 3.04 -4.39
N ASN A 6 -23.43 4.20 -5.04
CA ASN A 6 -23.96 5.51 -4.68
C ASN A 6 -23.37 6.14 -3.40
N ILE A 7 -22.41 5.50 -2.73
CA ILE A 7 -21.66 6.08 -1.61
C ILE A 7 -20.41 6.78 -2.14
N GLU A 8 -20.19 8.04 -1.74
CA GLU A 8 -18.96 8.75 -2.04
C GLU A 8 -17.81 8.24 -1.18
N LEU A 9 -16.77 7.75 -1.85
CA LEU A 9 -15.60 7.16 -1.24
C LEU A 9 -14.31 7.77 -1.83
N SER A 10 -13.19 7.50 -1.18
CA SER A 10 -11.87 7.98 -1.61
C SER A 10 -11.28 7.12 -2.74
N THR A 11 -10.19 7.62 -3.35
CA THR A 11 -9.36 6.83 -4.29
C THR A 11 -8.77 5.60 -3.63
N ASP A 12 -8.42 5.69 -2.35
CA ASP A 12 -7.86 4.57 -1.59
C ASP A 12 -8.91 3.49 -1.37
N ASP A 13 -10.17 3.87 -1.14
CA ASP A 13 -11.27 2.91 -1.00
C ASP A 13 -11.58 2.21 -2.31
N LEU A 14 -11.49 2.93 -3.44
CA LEU A 14 -11.59 2.31 -4.76
C LEU A 14 -10.44 1.33 -5.02
N ALA A 15 -9.23 1.66 -4.62
CA ALA A 15 -8.08 0.78 -4.75
C ALA A 15 -8.16 -0.49 -3.87
N ARG A 16 -8.95 -0.42 -2.80
CA ARG A 16 -9.25 -1.58 -1.93
C ARG A 16 -10.35 -2.48 -2.47
N LEU A 17 -11.17 -1.99 -3.40
CA LEU A 17 -12.25 -2.78 -3.98
C LEU A 17 -11.68 -3.92 -4.82
N ASN A 18 -12.15 -5.14 -4.55
CA ASN A 18 -11.76 -6.30 -5.35
C ASN A 18 -12.38 -6.18 -6.75
N VAL A 19 -11.55 -6.31 -7.78
CA VAL A 19 -11.99 -6.25 -9.19
C VAL A 19 -13.05 -7.30 -9.50
N ASP A 20 -12.97 -8.48 -8.88
CA ASP A 20 -13.94 -9.55 -9.05
C ASP A 20 -15.34 -9.19 -8.52
N ASP A 21 -15.46 -8.19 -7.64
CA ASP A 21 -16.75 -7.71 -7.11
C ASP A 21 -17.38 -6.61 -7.94
N ILE A 22 -16.68 -6.08 -8.95
CA ILE A 22 -17.19 -5.02 -9.82
C ILE A 22 -18.10 -5.62 -10.89
N ALA A 23 -19.32 -5.09 -10.99
CA ALA A 23 -20.26 -5.39 -12.07
C ALA A 23 -20.11 -4.40 -13.21
N GLN A 24 -20.01 -3.11 -12.90
CA GLN A 24 -19.96 -2.04 -13.88
C GLN A 24 -19.07 -0.90 -13.40
N PHE A 25 -18.41 -0.27 -14.36
CA PHE A 25 -17.59 0.92 -14.16
C PHE A 25 -17.96 1.96 -15.21
N SER A 26 -18.26 3.19 -14.79
CA SER A 26 -18.60 4.29 -15.67
C SER A 26 -17.89 5.57 -15.27
N ILE A 27 -17.42 6.33 -16.25
CA ILE A 27 -16.80 7.63 -16.03
C ILE A 27 -17.63 8.68 -16.75
N MET A 28 -18.22 9.60 -15.99
CA MET A 28 -18.94 10.75 -16.51
C MET A 28 -18.06 11.98 -16.41
N LYS A 29 -17.80 12.64 -17.55
CA LYS A 29 -16.94 13.83 -17.66
C LYS A 29 -17.63 15.03 -18.28
N ASP A 30 -18.93 14.96 -18.49
CA ASP A 30 -19.72 15.94 -19.21
C ASP A 30 -20.66 16.75 -18.29
N ALA A 31 -21.45 17.62 -18.89
CA ALA A 31 -22.45 18.43 -18.20
C ALA A 31 -23.48 17.58 -17.42
N THR A 32 -23.70 16.33 -17.82
CA THR A 32 -24.62 15.41 -17.15
C THR A 32 -24.15 15.10 -15.73
N ALA A 33 -22.81 14.92 -15.54
CA ALA A 33 -22.22 14.73 -14.22
C ALA A 33 -22.46 15.93 -13.31
N THR A 34 -22.31 17.14 -13.86
CA THR A 34 -22.53 18.39 -13.13
C THR A 34 -23.99 18.60 -12.77
N ALA A 35 -24.91 18.23 -13.66
CA ALA A 35 -26.34 18.32 -13.42
C ALA A 35 -26.83 17.40 -12.30
N LEU A 36 -26.26 16.18 -12.20
CA LEU A 36 -26.64 15.19 -11.18
C LEU A 36 -25.94 15.41 -9.83
N TYR A 37 -24.67 15.84 -9.83
CA TYR A 37 -23.83 15.88 -8.64
C TYR A 37 -23.35 17.30 -8.27
N GLY A 38 -23.87 18.32 -8.99
CA GLY A 38 -23.54 19.72 -8.75
C GLY A 38 -22.07 20.04 -8.96
N ALA A 39 -21.56 21.05 -8.27
CA ALA A 39 -20.18 21.50 -8.37
C ALA A 39 -19.15 20.39 -8.04
N ARG A 40 -19.50 19.39 -7.24
CA ARG A 40 -18.65 18.25 -6.91
C ARG A 40 -18.40 17.32 -8.10
N GLY A 41 -19.29 17.31 -9.08
CA GLY A 41 -19.15 16.56 -10.32
C GLY A 41 -18.36 17.28 -11.41
N ALA A 42 -17.94 18.55 -11.22
CA ALA A 42 -17.30 19.38 -12.24
C ALA A 42 -16.00 18.77 -12.82
N ASN A 43 -15.23 18.04 -12.00
CA ASN A 43 -14.02 17.33 -12.43
C ASN A 43 -14.28 15.88 -12.90
N GLY A 44 -15.54 15.54 -13.16
CA GLY A 44 -15.99 14.20 -13.52
C GLY A 44 -16.34 13.33 -12.31
N VAL A 45 -17.12 12.29 -12.60
CA VAL A 45 -17.60 11.32 -11.61
C VAL A 45 -17.27 9.92 -12.08
N ILE A 46 -16.67 9.15 -11.21
CA ILE A 46 -16.44 7.71 -11.40
C ILE A 46 -17.55 6.97 -10.65
N LEU A 47 -18.34 6.22 -11.38
CA LEU A 47 -19.39 5.36 -10.84
C LEU A 47 -18.93 3.92 -10.90
N VAL A 48 -18.92 3.25 -9.77
CA VAL A 48 -18.64 1.82 -9.66
C VAL A 48 -19.87 1.15 -9.05
N THR A 49 -20.39 0.17 -9.76
CA THR A 49 -21.48 -0.68 -9.26
C THR A 49 -20.92 -2.06 -8.95
N THR A 50 -21.18 -2.54 -7.74
CA THR A 50 -20.74 -3.87 -7.34
C THR A 50 -21.74 -4.94 -7.78
N LYS A 51 -21.27 -6.19 -7.85
CA LYS A 51 -22.10 -7.33 -8.22
C LYS A 51 -23.24 -7.52 -7.24
N GLN A 52 -24.40 -7.82 -7.76
CA GLN A 52 -25.61 -8.12 -7.01
C GLN A 52 -26.03 -9.57 -7.24
N GLY A 53 -26.87 -10.09 -6.35
CA GLY A 53 -27.49 -11.39 -6.49
C GLY A 53 -28.44 -11.43 -7.71
N THR A 54 -28.49 -12.56 -8.35
CA THR A 54 -29.42 -12.85 -9.45
C THR A 54 -30.32 -14.01 -9.07
N ALA A 55 -31.58 -13.97 -9.51
CA ALA A 55 -32.48 -15.11 -9.31
C ALA A 55 -31.93 -16.35 -10.00
N GLY A 56 -31.93 -17.47 -9.32
CA GLY A 56 -31.46 -18.75 -9.83
C GLY A 56 -30.74 -19.58 -8.78
N ARG A 57 -30.21 -20.72 -9.22
CA ARG A 57 -29.47 -21.64 -8.34
C ARG A 57 -28.19 -20.96 -7.81
N PRO A 58 -27.78 -21.24 -6.57
CA PRO A 58 -26.54 -20.72 -6.02
C PRO A 58 -25.34 -21.06 -6.92
N LYS A 59 -24.53 -20.05 -7.21
CA LYS A 59 -23.27 -20.18 -7.95
C LYS A 59 -22.12 -19.79 -7.02
N VAL A 60 -21.20 -20.72 -6.84
CA VAL A 60 -19.95 -20.48 -6.08
C VAL A 60 -18.80 -20.27 -7.08
N SER A 61 -17.99 -19.28 -6.85
CA SER A 61 -16.75 -19.05 -7.60
C SER A 61 -15.60 -18.86 -6.61
N VAL A 62 -14.49 -19.55 -6.86
CA VAL A 62 -13.25 -19.37 -6.10
C VAL A 62 -12.14 -19.13 -7.10
N ARG A 63 -11.35 -18.09 -6.85
CA ARG A 63 -10.19 -17.70 -7.65
C ARG A 63 -8.98 -17.57 -6.76
N VAL A 64 -7.88 -18.22 -7.13
CA VAL A 64 -6.60 -18.13 -6.44
C VAL A 64 -5.56 -17.65 -7.45
N GLU A 65 -4.83 -16.62 -7.09
CA GLU A 65 -3.77 -16.05 -7.91
C GLU A 65 -2.48 -15.96 -7.11
N GLN A 66 -1.39 -16.38 -7.72
CA GLN A 66 -0.03 -16.15 -7.23
C GLN A 66 0.72 -15.31 -8.26
N SER A 67 1.27 -14.19 -7.82
CA SER A 67 2.01 -13.28 -8.68
C SER A 67 3.45 -13.15 -8.20
N VAL A 68 4.37 -13.05 -9.16
CA VAL A 68 5.77 -12.71 -8.93
C VAL A 68 6.02 -11.34 -9.57
N SER A 69 6.42 -10.37 -8.77
CA SER A 69 6.75 -9.03 -9.23
C SER A 69 8.25 -8.82 -9.22
N THR A 70 8.82 -8.41 -10.33
CA THR A 70 10.24 -8.06 -10.46
C THR A 70 10.41 -6.62 -10.88
N PRO A 71 11.42 -5.88 -10.41
CA PRO A 71 11.70 -4.54 -10.90
C PRO A 71 11.95 -4.55 -12.41
N ARG A 72 11.19 -3.76 -13.16
CA ARG A 72 11.36 -3.67 -14.63
C ARG A 72 12.76 -3.17 -15.02
N LYS A 73 13.35 -2.31 -14.21
CA LYS A 73 14.68 -1.75 -14.40
C LYS A 73 15.39 -1.67 -13.04
N LYS A 74 16.44 -2.46 -12.90
CA LYS A 74 17.35 -2.35 -11.78
C LYS A 74 18.31 -1.18 -12.03
N VAL A 75 18.40 -0.24 -11.13
CA VAL A 75 19.40 0.82 -11.25
C VAL A 75 20.76 0.19 -10.97
N LYS A 76 21.60 0.17 -11.99
CA LYS A 76 22.96 -0.32 -11.85
C LYS A 76 23.83 0.80 -11.27
N LEU A 77 24.23 0.64 -10.02
CA LEU A 77 25.19 1.52 -9.38
C LEU A 77 26.60 1.22 -9.92
N THR A 78 27.49 2.20 -9.81
CA THR A 78 28.88 1.97 -10.14
C THR A 78 29.54 1.02 -9.13
N ASP A 79 30.44 0.18 -9.55
CA ASP A 79 31.16 -0.70 -8.65
C ASP A 79 32.08 0.11 -7.69
N PRO A 80 32.44 -0.45 -6.53
CA PRO A 80 33.23 0.24 -5.49
C PRO A 80 34.56 0.81 -6.00
N VAL A 81 35.24 0.11 -6.89
CA VAL A 81 36.55 0.54 -7.42
C VAL A 81 36.40 1.73 -8.36
N ASN A 82 35.47 1.63 -9.32
CA ASN A 82 35.16 2.74 -10.21
C ASN A 82 34.58 3.94 -9.46
N PHE A 83 33.80 3.70 -8.39
CA PHE A 83 33.32 4.78 -7.52
C PHE A 83 34.49 5.57 -6.95
N MET A 84 35.54 4.92 -6.41
CA MET A 84 36.72 5.60 -5.87
C MET A 84 37.49 6.36 -6.93
N LYS A 85 37.70 5.75 -8.10
CA LYS A 85 38.43 6.38 -9.22
C LYS A 85 37.70 7.63 -9.75
N LEU A 86 36.39 7.51 -9.99
CA LEU A 86 35.57 8.62 -10.46
C LEU A 86 35.46 9.74 -9.42
N ASN A 87 35.39 9.39 -8.12
CA ASN A 87 35.43 10.38 -7.04
C ASN A 87 36.76 11.15 -7.04
N ASN A 88 37.90 10.45 -7.17
CA ASN A 88 39.21 11.08 -7.22
C ASN A 88 39.34 12.01 -8.45
N GLU A 89 38.87 11.57 -9.59
CA GLU A 89 38.82 12.39 -10.80
C GLU A 89 37.98 13.65 -10.60
N ALA A 90 36.76 13.49 -10.03
CA ALA A 90 35.88 14.61 -9.75
C ALA A 90 36.48 15.61 -8.74
N VAL A 91 37.21 15.14 -7.72
CA VAL A 91 37.91 16.00 -6.77
C VAL A 91 39.05 16.73 -7.48
N ASN A 92 39.85 16.01 -8.27
CA ASN A 92 40.99 16.61 -8.95
C ASN A 92 40.55 17.67 -9.99
N SER A 93 39.47 17.43 -10.72
CA SER A 93 38.94 18.38 -11.70
C SER A 93 38.38 19.67 -11.09
N ARG A 94 38.02 19.62 -9.79
CA ARG A 94 37.48 20.78 -9.05
C ARG A 94 38.51 21.48 -8.16
N ARG A 95 39.77 21.01 -8.16
CA ARG A 95 40.84 21.65 -7.42
C ARG A 95 41.12 23.03 -8.03
N ASP A 96 41.03 24.06 -7.20
CA ASP A 96 41.52 25.39 -7.55
C ASP A 96 42.98 25.50 -7.10
N PRO A 97 43.91 25.65 -8.04
CA PRO A 97 45.32 25.80 -7.71
C PRO A 97 45.62 27.04 -6.83
N ASN A 98 44.74 28.07 -6.94
CA ASN A 98 44.89 29.33 -6.21
C ASN A 98 44.20 29.30 -4.84
N ASN A 99 43.36 28.29 -4.56
CA ASN A 99 42.68 28.14 -3.27
C ASN A 99 42.67 26.64 -2.84
N PRO A 100 43.84 26.10 -2.38
CA PRO A 100 43.92 24.70 -1.95
C PRO A 100 42.99 24.36 -0.76
N ALA A 101 42.66 25.37 0.07
CA ALA A 101 41.77 25.17 1.21
C ALA A 101 40.33 24.82 0.78
N ALA A 102 39.86 25.30 -0.36
CA ALA A 102 38.54 24.96 -0.88
C ALA A 102 38.39 23.47 -1.22
N SER A 103 39.50 22.78 -1.48
CA SER A 103 39.54 21.35 -1.81
C SER A 103 39.81 20.45 -0.59
N ALA A 104 40.10 21.03 0.57
CA ALA A 104 40.49 20.26 1.78
C ALA A 104 39.37 19.39 2.36
N ASN A 105 38.12 19.71 2.04
CA ASN A 105 36.94 18.99 2.54
C ASN A 105 36.54 17.79 1.66
N TYR A 106 37.22 17.52 0.55
CA TYR A 106 36.90 16.41 -0.33
C TYR A 106 37.70 15.16 0.01
N THR A 107 37.01 14.02 0.15
CA THR A 107 37.65 12.73 0.38
C THR A 107 38.34 12.24 -0.90
N VAL A 108 39.65 12.00 -0.83
CA VAL A 108 40.40 11.36 -1.89
C VAL A 108 40.79 9.97 -1.41
N TYR A 109 40.54 8.95 -2.22
CA TYR A 109 40.89 7.57 -1.95
C TYR A 109 42.33 7.29 -2.39
N SER A 110 43.14 6.75 -1.45
CA SER A 110 44.53 6.41 -1.75
C SER A 110 44.62 5.24 -2.73
N GLN A 111 45.74 5.15 -3.48
CA GLN A 111 46.02 4.03 -4.37
C GLN A 111 46.02 2.72 -3.61
N GLU A 112 46.64 2.70 -2.43
CA GLU A 112 46.65 1.55 -1.51
C GLU A 112 45.22 1.06 -1.19
N LYS A 113 44.31 1.97 -0.86
CA LYS A 113 42.90 1.60 -0.59
C LYS A 113 42.24 0.98 -1.83
N ILE A 114 42.49 1.53 -3.00
CA ILE A 114 41.91 1.02 -4.26
C ILE A 114 42.45 -0.41 -4.52
N GLU A 115 43.77 -0.63 -4.39
CA GLU A 115 44.38 -1.92 -4.65
C GLU A 115 43.96 -2.99 -3.63
N ASN A 116 43.89 -2.65 -2.35
CA ASN A 116 43.42 -3.57 -1.32
C ASN A 116 41.93 -3.88 -1.43
N THR A 117 41.11 -2.92 -1.92
CA THR A 117 39.70 -3.18 -2.22
C THR A 117 39.56 -4.15 -3.40
N ILE A 118 40.39 -4.00 -4.45
CA ILE A 118 40.47 -4.93 -5.60
C ILE A 118 40.86 -6.32 -5.13
N ALA A 119 41.90 -6.40 -4.28
CA ALA A 119 42.42 -7.66 -3.79
C ALA A 119 41.52 -8.33 -2.74
N GLY A 120 40.53 -7.59 -2.17
CA GLY A 120 39.69 -8.09 -1.09
C GLY A 120 40.43 -8.48 0.18
N THR A 121 41.55 -7.82 0.47
CA THR A 121 42.51 -8.20 1.53
C THR A 121 41.86 -8.22 2.91
N ASN A 122 41.08 -7.20 3.24
CA ASN A 122 40.34 -7.12 4.48
C ASN A 122 39.01 -6.33 4.25
N PRO A 123 37.86 -7.01 4.23
CA PRO A 123 36.58 -6.36 3.93
C PRO A 123 36.09 -5.37 5.00
N TYR A 124 36.71 -5.38 6.17
CA TYR A 124 36.40 -4.44 7.25
C TYR A 124 37.15 -3.13 7.14
N TYR A 125 38.42 -3.16 6.66
CA TYR A 125 39.23 -1.96 6.41
C TYR A 125 39.04 -1.41 4.99
N TYR A 126 38.85 -2.31 4.03
CA TYR A 126 38.66 -1.99 2.60
C TYR A 126 37.33 -2.50 2.11
N PRO A 127 36.20 -1.97 2.66
CA PRO A 127 34.86 -2.45 2.31
C PRO A 127 34.54 -2.18 0.85
N ALA A 128 33.81 -3.15 0.28
CA ALA A 128 33.25 -3.08 -1.06
C ALA A 128 31.81 -3.63 -1.00
N VAL A 129 30.85 -2.79 -0.67
CA VAL A 129 29.46 -3.19 -0.39
C VAL A 129 28.56 -2.81 -1.53
N ASP A 130 27.88 -3.78 -2.14
CA ASP A 130 26.72 -3.51 -2.97
C ASP A 130 25.49 -3.40 -2.05
N TRP A 131 25.16 -2.17 -1.67
CA TRP A 131 24.06 -1.91 -0.76
C TRP A 131 22.71 -2.35 -1.31
N TYR A 132 22.53 -2.35 -2.64
CA TYR A 132 21.29 -2.81 -3.24
C TYR A 132 21.14 -4.32 -3.09
N ASP A 133 22.16 -5.07 -3.51
CA ASP A 133 22.15 -6.54 -3.39
C ASP A 133 22.19 -7.01 -1.93
N GLU A 134 22.75 -6.21 -1.02
CA GLU A 134 22.76 -6.54 0.41
C GLU A 134 21.35 -6.47 1.03
N LEU A 135 20.52 -5.49 0.63
CA LEU A 135 19.24 -5.22 1.28
C LEU A 135 18.02 -5.71 0.52
N PHE A 136 18.10 -5.90 -0.79
CA PHE A 136 16.92 -6.19 -1.60
C PHE A 136 17.00 -7.55 -2.31
N ASN A 137 15.86 -8.21 -2.42
CA ASN A 137 15.62 -9.35 -3.27
C ASN A 137 15.25 -8.91 -4.69
N ASP A 138 15.45 -9.78 -5.66
CA ASP A 138 15.12 -9.51 -7.06
C ASP A 138 13.63 -9.63 -7.38
N TYR A 139 12.83 -10.18 -6.46
CA TYR A 139 11.39 -10.37 -6.65
C TYR A 139 10.61 -10.23 -5.35
N ALA A 140 9.33 -9.91 -5.49
CA ALA A 140 8.33 -9.97 -4.45
C ALA A 140 7.21 -10.93 -4.85
N LEU A 141 6.58 -11.56 -3.86
CA LEU A 141 5.46 -12.47 -4.05
C LEU A 141 4.18 -11.81 -3.57
N SER A 142 3.11 -11.97 -4.37
CA SER A 142 1.76 -11.58 -3.98
C SER A 142 0.80 -12.75 -4.16
N THR A 143 -0.08 -12.94 -3.19
CA THR A 143 -1.11 -13.98 -3.21
C THR A 143 -2.47 -13.32 -3.10
N ARG A 144 -3.42 -13.72 -3.95
CA ARG A 144 -4.82 -13.28 -3.89
C ARG A 144 -5.73 -14.49 -3.90
N VAL A 145 -6.69 -14.49 -2.99
CA VAL A 145 -7.76 -15.49 -2.93
C VAL A 145 -9.07 -14.73 -2.92
N ASN A 146 -9.97 -15.07 -3.82
CA ASN A 146 -11.32 -14.54 -3.85
C ASN A 146 -12.32 -15.68 -3.90
N ALA A 147 -13.32 -15.61 -3.05
CA ALA A 147 -14.43 -16.55 -3.05
C ALA A 147 -15.74 -15.76 -3.05
N ASN A 148 -16.67 -16.10 -3.93
CA ASN A 148 -17.97 -15.48 -3.96
C ASN A 148 -19.09 -16.49 -4.17
N LEU A 149 -20.25 -16.12 -3.64
CA LEU A 149 -21.50 -16.87 -3.73
C LEU A 149 -22.60 -15.92 -4.19
N SER A 150 -23.27 -16.25 -5.26
CA SER A 150 -24.42 -15.49 -5.77
C SER A 150 -25.60 -16.41 -6.07
N GLY A 151 -26.80 -15.91 -5.83
CA GLY A 151 -28.01 -16.67 -6.07
C GLY A 151 -29.26 -15.97 -5.55
N GLY A 152 -30.38 -16.69 -5.55
CA GLY A 152 -31.61 -16.19 -4.97
C GLY A 152 -32.85 -16.74 -5.66
N GLY A 153 -33.98 -16.40 -5.08
CA GLY A 153 -35.32 -16.65 -5.64
C GLY A 153 -35.97 -15.36 -6.14
N SER A 154 -37.28 -15.41 -6.29
CA SER A 154 -38.07 -14.25 -6.68
C SER A 154 -38.17 -13.19 -5.58
N ALA A 155 -38.10 -13.60 -4.32
CA ALA A 155 -38.24 -12.69 -3.17
C ALA A 155 -36.92 -12.17 -2.61
N VAL A 156 -35.84 -12.97 -2.69
CA VAL A 156 -34.51 -12.60 -2.13
C VAL A 156 -33.43 -12.98 -3.11
N ARG A 157 -32.54 -12.03 -3.40
CA ARG A 157 -31.35 -12.22 -4.21
C ARG A 157 -30.13 -11.78 -3.39
N TYR A 158 -29.05 -12.53 -3.46
CA TYR A 158 -27.86 -12.27 -2.66
C TYR A 158 -26.56 -12.45 -3.45
N TYR A 159 -25.59 -11.61 -3.13
CA TYR A 159 -24.20 -11.74 -3.50
C TYR A 159 -23.35 -11.58 -2.25
N VAL A 160 -22.53 -12.59 -1.93
CA VAL A 160 -21.61 -12.58 -0.80
C VAL A 160 -20.23 -12.88 -1.35
N ALA A 161 -19.23 -12.10 -0.98
CA ALA A 161 -17.84 -12.30 -1.36
C ALA A 161 -16.92 -12.14 -0.17
N ALA A 162 -15.84 -12.89 -0.18
CA ALA A 162 -14.72 -12.77 0.74
C ALA A 162 -13.42 -12.81 -0.05
N SER A 163 -12.47 -11.93 0.27
CA SER A 163 -11.17 -11.95 -0.36
C SER A 163 -10.04 -11.79 0.65
N TYR A 164 -8.92 -12.39 0.31
CA TYR A 164 -7.66 -12.26 1.01
C TYR A 164 -6.57 -11.88 -0.01
N THR A 165 -5.82 -10.83 0.30
CA THR A 165 -4.65 -10.41 -0.49
C THR A 165 -3.45 -10.30 0.44
N LYS A 166 -2.33 -10.87 0.04
CA LYS A 166 -1.06 -10.73 0.72
C LYS A 166 -0.02 -10.23 -0.29
N ASP A 167 0.49 -9.02 -0.05
CA ASP A 167 1.53 -8.41 -0.86
C ASP A 167 2.84 -8.37 -0.05
N GLY A 168 3.87 -9.07 -0.54
CA GLY A 168 5.21 -9.03 0.02
C GLY A 168 6.06 -7.93 -0.59
N GLY A 169 7.06 -7.44 0.15
CA GLY A 169 8.08 -6.52 -0.37
C GLY A 169 9.33 -7.25 -0.86
N VAL A 170 10.27 -6.46 -1.37
CA VAL A 170 11.57 -6.94 -1.86
C VAL A 170 12.69 -6.81 -0.83
N ILE A 171 12.43 -6.31 0.39
CA ILE A 171 13.45 -6.16 1.42
C ILE A 171 13.84 -7.54 1.96
N LYS A 172 15.13 -7.78 2.13
CA LYS A 172 15.63 -9.03 2.72
C LYS A 172 15.31 -9.10 4.20
N ASN A 173 14.96 -10.29 4.65
CA ASN A 173 14.87 -10.58 6.09
C ASN A 173 16.23 -11.00 6.63
N ASP A 174 16.58 -10.48 7.78
CA ASP A 174 17.80 -10.89 8.47
C ASP A 174 17.48 -11.75 9.68
N LYS A 175 18.35 -12.75 9.92
CA LYS A 175 18.21 -13.69 11.05
C LYS A 175 18.58 -13.06 12.40
N LEU A 176 19.16 -11.86 12.41
CA LEU A 176 19.44 -11.11 13.62
C LEU A 176 18.17 -10.72 14.38
N ASN A 177 17.06 -10.59 13.67
CA ASN A 177 15.78 -10.20 14.22
C ASN A 177 14.85 -11.39 14.36
N ASN A 178 14.04 -11.38 15.42
CA ASN A 178 12.93 -12.30 15.64
C ASN A 178 11.64 -11.81 14.95
N TYR A 179 11.70 -10.73 14.16
CA TYR A 179 10.59 -10.15 13.40
C TYR A 179 10.94 -10.01 11.91
N ASN A 180 9.92 -9.88 11.11
CA ASN A 180 10.05 -9.66 9.67
C ASN A 180 10.18 -8.15 9.39
N SER A 181 11.35 -7.70 8.91
CA SER A 181 11.60 -6.32 8.49
C SER A 181 11.14 -6.03 7.05
N ASN A 182 10.73 -7.05 6.30
CA ASN A 182 10.19 -6.86 4.96
C ASN A 182 8.76 -6.29 5.03
N ILE A 183 8.33 -5.66 3.94
CA ILE A 183 6.93 -5.27 3.77
C ILE A 183 6.09 -6.55 3.66
N ASN A 184 5.07 -6.64 4.51
CA ASN A 184 4.05 -7.66 4.48
C ASN A 184 2.71 -6.94 4.66
N TRP A 185 1.96 -6.82 3.58
CA TRP A 185 0.65 -6.18 3.60
C TRP A 185 -0.42 -7.24 3.36
N GLN A 186 -1.22 -7.48 4.37
CA GLN A 186 -2.34 -8.42 4.30
C GLN A 186 -3.64 -7.63 4.31
N ARG A 187 -4.52 -7.98 3.42
CA ARG A 187 -5.83 -7.36 3.29
C ARG A 187 -6.91 -8.43 3.27
N TYR A 188 -7.90 -8.25 4.12
CA TYR A 188 -9.08 -9.08 4.19
C TYR A 188 -10.28 -8.23 3.82
N SER A 189 -11.13 -8.70 2.92
CA SER A 189 -12.39 -8.03 2.65
C SER A 189 -13.56 -9.00 2.67
N ALA A 190 -14.71 -8.50 3.13
CA ALA A 190 -15.97 -9.22 3.10
C ALA A 190 -17.05 -8.27 2.58
N ARG A 191 -17.87 -8.76 1.64
CA ARG A 191 -18.96 -8.01 1.03
C ARG A 191 -20.24 -8.83 1.05
N SER A 192 -21.36 -8.17 1.32
CA SER A 192 -22.68 -8.76 1.25
C SER A 192 -23.64 -7.76 0.63
N ASN A 193 -24.24 -8.13 -0.49
CA ASN A 193 -25.30 -7.38 -1.18
C ASN A 193 -26.55 -8.26 -1.21
N ILE A 194 -27.59 -7.85 -0.51
CA ILE A 194 -28.86 -8.57 -0.40
C ILE A 194 -29.97 -7.66 -0.87
N ASN A 195 -30.74 -8.11 -1.86
CA ASN A 195 -31.92 -7.45 -2.37
C ASN A 195 -33.15 -8.31 -2.03
N MET A 196 -34.16 -7.68 -1.43
CA MET A 196 -35.39 -8.32 -0.97
C MET A 196 -36.60 -7.62 -1.58
N ASP A 197 -37.41 -8.34 -2.32
CA ASP A 197 -38.71 -7.85 -2.81
C ASP A 197 -39.76 -8.08 -1.71
N LEU A 198 -39.99 -7.07 -0.85
CA LEU A 198 -40.93 -7.13 0.25
C LEU A 198 -42.37 -7.22 -0.23
N SER A 199 -42.67 -6.61 -1.40
CA SER A 199 -43.93 -6.72 -2.10
C SER A 199 -43.69 -6.57 -3.62
N LYS A 200 -44.74 -6.61 -4.44
CA LYS A 200 -44.65 -6.34 -5.89
C LYS A 200 -44.18 -4.91 -6.19
N THR A 201 -44.35 -4.01 -5.24
CA THR A 201 -44.07 -2.57 -5.39
C THR A 201 -42.95 -2.07 -4.47
N THR A 202 -42.43 -2.90 -3.53
CA THR A 202 -41.47 -2.48 -2.53
C THR A 202 -40.22 -3.38 -2.60
N GLU A 203 -39.06 -2.80 -2.88
CA GLU A 203 -37.77 -3.47 -2.81
C GLU A 203 -36.95 -2.88 -1.67
N PHE A 204 -36.32 -3.73 -0.88
CA PHE A 204 -35.39 -3.36 0.17
C PHE A 204 -34.02 -3.99 -0.12
N ALA A 205 -32.97 -3.18 -0.08
CA ALA A 205 -31.62 -3.66 -0.28
C ALA A 205 -30.70 -3.32 0.91
N ILE A 206 -29.86 -4.26 1.28
CA ILE A 206 -28.80 -4.08 2.27
C ILE A 206 -27.47 -4.37 1.61
N ARG A 207 -26.53 -3.45 1.75
CA ARG A 207 -25.15 -3.61 1.28
C ARG A 207 -24.21 -3.40 2.45
N VAL A 208 -23.34 -4.36 2.71
CA VAL A 208 -22.33 -4.29 3.77
C VAL A 208 -20.97 -4.61 3.15
N ASN A 209 -19.99 -3.78 3.42
CA ASN A 209 -18.61 -3.98 3.01
C ASN A 209 -17.69 -3.76 4.20
N GLY A 210 -16.81 -4.72 4.48
CA GLY A 210 -15.77 -4.63 5.49
C GLY A 210 -14.40 -4.87 4.85
N ASN A 211 -13.43 -4.00 5.15
CA ASN A 211 -12.05 -4.16 4.74
C ASN A 211 -11.16 -4.05 5.98
N PHE A 212 -10.29 -5.01 6.18
CA PHE A 212 -9.27 -4.99 7.21
C PHE A 212 -7.90 -5.07 6.55
N ASP A 213 -7.08 -4.05 6.78
CA ASP A 213 -5.70 -3.98 6.32
C ASP A 213 -4.76 -4.20 7.50
N ASP A 214 -3.82 -5.12 7.35
CA ASP A 214 -2.73 -5.39 8.29
C ASP A 214 -1.41 -5.19 7.57
N TYR A 215 -0.66 -4.19 7.97
CA TYR A 215 0.61 -3.81 7.37
C TYR A 215 1.74 -3.93 8.39
N THR A 216 2.79 -4.65 8.01
CA THR A 216 4.07 -4.65 8.71
C THR A 216 5.17 -4.27 7.71
N GLY A 217 6.13 -3.48 8.13
CA GLY A 217 7.24 -3.07 7.26
C GLY A 217 8.34 -2.33 8.02
N PRO A 218 9.40 -1.89 7.34
CA PRO A 218 10.52 -1.19 7.97
C PRO A 218 10.05 0.14 8.59
N LEU A 219 10.72 0.57 9.66
CA LEU A 219 10.44 1.86 10.32
C LEU A 219 10.48 3.03 9.32
N ASP A 220 11.40 2.98 8.40
CA ASP A 220 11.70 4.08 7.47
C ASP A 220 11.12 3.82 6.08
N SER A 221 10.01 3.25 5.93
CA SER A 221 9.36 2.84 4.69
C SER A 221 10.30 2.18 3.64
N GLY A 222 9.78 1.41 2.71
CA GLY A 222 10.58 0.80 1.63
C GLY A 222 11.23 1.84 0.72
N GLU A 223 10.54 2.96 0.46
CA GLU A 223 11.07 4.08 -0.33
C GLU A 223 12.21 4.81 0.39
N GLY A 224 12.07 5.04 1.70
CA GLY A 224 13.10 5.67 2.53
C GLY A 224 14.38 4.84 2.55
N LEU A 225 14.25 3.52 2.75
CA LEU A 225 15.39 2.60 2.71
C LEU A 225 16.06 2.57 1.32
N TYR A 226 15.27 2.53 0.25
CA TYR A 226 15.78 2.59 -1.13
C TYR A 226 16.58 3.89 -1.38
N LYS A 227 16.05 5.05 -0.97
CA LYS A 227 16.76 6.33 -1.10
C LYS A 227 18.08 6.36 -0.34
N LYS A 228 18.16 5.71 0.82
CA LYS A 228 19.42 5.58 1.59
C LYS A 228 20.42 4.72 0.87
N VAL A 229 20.01 3.56 0.38
CA VAL A 229 20.86 2.66 -0.41
C VAL A 229 21.46 3.38 -1.61
N MET A 230 20.66 4.18 -2.34
CA MET A 230 21.15 4.95 -3.50
C MET A 230 22.16 6.05 -3.15
N LYS A 231 22.19 6.51 -1.90
CA LYS A 231 23.07 7.61 -1.47
C LYS A 231 24.28 7.15 -0.67
N THR A 232 24.26 5.91 -0.20
CA THR A 232 25.32 5.40 0.66
C THR A 232 26.54 4.98 -0.15
N SER A 233 27.72 5.45 0.26
CA SER A 233 28.97 5.09 -0.37
C SER A 233 29.26 3.59 -0.20
N PRO A 234 29.69 2.91 -1.27
CA PRO A 234 29.99 1.47 -1.20
C PRO A 234 31.33 1.14 -0.50
N VAL A 235 32.14 2.15 -0.15
CA VAL A 235 33.54 1.96 0.32
C VAL A 235 33.88 2.65 1.65
N LEU A 236 32.87 3.21 2.34
CA LEU A 236 33.12 3.92 3.61
C LEU A 236 33.15 2.97 4.80
N TYR A 237 32.27 2.00 4.86
CA TYR A 237 32.16 1.05 5.97
C TYR A 237 31.47 -0.25 5.51
N PRO A 238 31.74 -1.36 6.19
CA PRO A 238 30.99 -2.61 5.97
C PRO A 238 29.60 -2.51 6.60
N LYS A 239 28.72 -3.47 6.33
CA LYS A 239 27.41 -3.52 6.97
C LYS A 239 27.49 -3.68 8.49
N SER A 240 28.39 -4.52 8.95
CA SER A 240 28.65 -4.76 10.37
C SER A 240 30.08 -5.24 10.57
N TYR A 241 30.60 -5.08 11.78
CA TYR A 241 31.87 -5.64 12.22
C TYR A 241 31.61 -6.91 13.05
N PRO A 242 32.53 -7.88 13.02
CA PRO A 242 32.47 -9.02 13.93
C PRO A 242 32.73 -8.56 15.37
N ALA A 243 32.19 -9.27 16.33
CA ALA A 243 32.59 -9.13 17.72
C ALA A 243 34.02 -9.63 17.85
N THR A 244 34.95 -8.71 18.18
CA THR A 244 36.36 -9.04 18.48
C THR A 244 36.55 -9.23 19.98
N ASP A 245 37.70 -9.67 20.42
CA ASP A 245 38.00 -9.98 21.84
C ASP A 245 37.63 -8.83 22.79
N GLU A 246 37.84 -7.60 22.40
CA GLU A 246 37.46 -6.39 23.16
C GLU A 246 35.91 -6.24 23.25
N TYR A 247 35.19 -6.71 22.25
CA TYR A 247 33.75 -6.61 22.13
C TYR A 247 33.04 -7.98 22.17
N ALA A 248 33.75 -9.05 22.55
CA ALA A 248 33.23 -10.43 22.58
C ALA A 248 31.98 -10.59 23.47
N ASN A 249 31.86 -9.77 24.51
CA ASN A 249 30.74 -9.75 25.43
C ASN A 249 29.64 -8.74 25.04
N ASN A 250 29.77 -8.08 23.89
CA ASN A 250 28.80 -7.09 23.44
C ASN A 250 27.54 -7.80 22.92
N THR A 251 26.40 -7.48 23.50
CA THR A 251 25.10 -8.00 23.07
C THR A 251 24.53 -7.26 21.85
N HIS A 252 25.24 -6.20 21.40
CA HIS A 252 24.80 -5.35 20.32
C HIS A 252 25.60 -5.62 19.04
N VAL A 253 24.93 -5.51 17.89
CA VAL A 253 25.57 -5.59 16.57
C VAL A 253 26.39 -4.33 16.34
N LEU A 254 27.65 -4.49 15.97
CA LEU A 254 28.55 -3.38 15.65
C LEU A 254 28.33 -2.97 14.17
N PHE A 255 27.44 -2.06 13.93
CA PHE A 255 27.18 -1.56 12.58
C PHE A 255 28.30 -0.66 12.08
N GLY A 256 28.64 -0.82 10.80
CA GLY A 256 29.56 0.08 10.13
C GLY A 256 29.04 1.52 10.14
N ASN A 257 29.92 2.47 10.40
CA ASN A 257 29.62 3.87 10.47
C ASN A 257 30.82 4.72 10.02
N ALA A 258 30.56 5.96 9.62
CA ALA A 258 31.58 6.92 9.26
C ALA A 258 31.20 8.31 9.77
N ASN A 259 32.22 9.18 9.93
CA ASN A 259 32.07 10.59 10.28
C ASN A 259 31.23 10.82 11.55
N LYS A 260 31.56 10.08 12.62
CA LYS A 260 30.90 10.18 13.95
C LYS A 260 29.38 10.01 13.92
N GLY A 261 28.85 9.17 13.05
CA GLY A 261 27.44 8.90 12.95
C GLY A 261 26.66 9.77 11.94
N ALA A 262 27.36 10.63 11.20
CA ALA A 262 26.71 11.45 10.18
C ALA A 262 26.18 10.64 8.98
N TYR A 263 26.73 9.45 8.75
CA TYR A 263 26.29 8.54 7.69
C TYR A 263 25.54 7.36 8.30
N ILE A 264 24.27 7.25 7.97
CA ILE A 264 23.40 6.17 8.44
C ILE A 264 23.65 4.94 7.59
N ASN A 265 23.94 3.82 8.24
CA ASN A 265 24.08 2.52 7.62
C ASN A 265 22.69 1.99 7.20
N PRO A 266 22.41 1.78 5.89
CA PRO A 266 21.10 1.31 5.44
C PRO A 266 20.71 -0.05 6.03
N TYR A 267 21.68 -0.93 6.27
CA TYR A 267 21.44 -2.23 6.90
C TYR A 267 21.02 -2.07 8.36
N ALA A 268 21.67 -1.18 9.12
CA ALA A 268 21.25 -0.88 10.48
C ALA A 268 19.81 -0.35 10.52
N ASP A 269 19.45 0.52 9.59
CA ASP A 269 18.08 1.02 9.47
C ASP A 269 17.06 -0.07 9.12
N MET A 270 17.44 -1.04 8.30
CA MET A 270 16.60 -2.17 7.96
C MET A 270 16.31 -3.06 9.18
N VAL A 271 17.29 -3.26 10.06
CA VAL A 271 17.18 -4.22 11.17
C VAL A 271 16.88 -3.59 12.53
N ARG A 272 16.80 -2.26 12.65
CA ARG A 272 16.59 -1.58 13.96
C ARG A 272 15.16 -1.63 14.49
N GLY A 273 14.21 -2.10 13.70
CA GLY A 273 12.82 -2.21 14.11
C GLY A 273 11.86 -2.29 12.94
N TYR A 274 10.57 -2.36 13.26
CA TYR A 274 9.51 -2.45 12.28
C TYR A 274 8.35 -1.53 12.67
N LYS A 275 7.49 -1.26 11.71
CA LYS A 275 6.24 -0.50 11.89
C LYS A 275 5.08 -1.42 11.58
N GLU A 276 4.08 -1.41 12.45
CA GLU A 276 2.77 -2.02 12.22
C GLU A 276 1.69 -0.96 12.06
N SER A 277 0.72 -1.23 11.21
CA SER A 277 -0.44 -0.37 11.02
C SER A 277 -1.63 -1.21 10.59
N ASN A 278 -2.70 -1.13 11.37
CA ASN A 278 -3.94 -1.87 11.11
C ASN A 278 -5.07 -0.87 10.88
N ASN A 279 -5.87 -1.11 9.84
CA ASN A 279 -7.03 -0.28 9.53
C ASN A 279 -8.24 -1.18 9.29
N LEU A 280 -9.34 -0.85 9.92
CA LEU A 280 -10.64 -1.47 9.66
C LEU A 280 -11.59 -0.42 9.10
N LEU A 281 -12.14 -0.70 7.92
CA LEU A 281 -13.16 0.09 7.26
C LEU A 281 -14.43 -0.76 7.16
N VAL A 282 -15.53 -0.27 7.72
CA VAL A 282 -16.84 -0.90 7.56
C VAL A 282 -17.81 0.12 6.98
N ALA A 283 -18.44 -0.23 5.87
CA ALA A 283 -19.50 0.56 5.25
C ALA A 283 -20.76 -0.30 5.16
N ALA A 284 -21.89 0.25 5.57
CA ALA A 284 -23.18 -0.38 5.44
C ALA A 284 -24.16 0.60 4.80
N GLN A 285 -25.06 0.10 3.98
CA GLN A 285 -26.11 0.88 3.30
C GLN A 285 -27.40 0.11 3.33
N ALA A 286 -28.49 0.81 3.63
CA ALA A 286 -29.84 0.31 3.44
C ALA A 286 -30.57 1.19 2.43
N GLU A 287 -31.29 0.59 1.52
CA GLU A 287 -32.01 1.24 0.43
C GLU A 287 -33.43 0.68 0.36
N LEU A 288 -34.40 1.56 0.29
CA LEU A 288 -35.82 1.21 0.11
C LEU A 288 -36.33 1.88 -1.16
N LYS A 289 -36.79 1.09 -2.11
CA LYS A 289 -37.44 1.52 -3.35
C LYS A 289 -38.92 1.21 -3.27
N GLN A 290 -39.77 2.19 -3.61
CA GLN A 290 -41.20 2.04 -3.62
C GLN A 290 -41.77 2.48 -4.97
N LYS A 291 -42.43 1.58 -5.69
CA LYS A 291 -43.18 1.91 -6.90
C LYS A 291 -44.50 2.52 -6.50
N LEU A 292 -44.80 3.72 -7.02
CA LEU A 292 -46.01 4.46 -6.77
C LEU A 292 -46.83 4.61 -8.06
N ASP A 293 -46.84 3.58 -8.93
CA ASP A 293 -47.57 3.56 -10.19
C ASP A 293 -49.08 3.82 -10.03
N PHE A 294 -49.63 3.57 -8.81
CA PHE A 294 -51.01 3.87 -8.47
C PHE A 294 -51.30 5.37 -8.32
N ILE A 295 -50.25 6.21 -8.12
CA ILE A 295 -50.37 7.67 -8.09
C ILE A 295 -50.04 8.23 -9.48
N THR A 296 -48.89 7.85 -10.03
CA THR A 296 -48.44 8.28 -11.34
C THR A 296 -47.51 7.20 -11.91
N GLN A 297 -47.77 6.76 -13.13
CA GLN A 297 -46.99 5.74 -13.81
C GLN A 297 -45.52 6.14 -13.92
N GLY A 298 -44.60 5.26 -13.46
CA GLY A 298 -43.19 5.49 -13.46
C GLY A 298 -42.65 6.32 -12.27
N LEU A 299 -43.52 6.63 -11.28
CA LEU A 299 -43.07 7.29 -10.05
C LEU A 299 -42.45 6.25 -9.08
N GLU A 300 -41.13 6.29 -8.94
CA GLU A 300 -40.35 5.41 -8.06
C GLU A 300 -39.46 6.24 -7.11
N PRO A 301 -39.97 6.66 -5.94
CA PRO A 301 -39.11 7.25 -4.92
C PRO A 301 -38.15 6.20 -4.34
N GLU A 302 -36.89 6.61 -4.23
CA GLU A 302 -35.80 5.82 -3.65
C GLU A 302 -35.33 6.48 -2.35
N PHE A 303 -35.38 5.75 -1.26
CA PHE A 303 -34.89 6.19 0.03
C PHE A 303 -33.66 5.36 0.38
N TRP A 304 -32.57 6.02 0.65
CA TRP A 304 -31.36 5.34 1.07
C TRP A 304 -30.75 6.01 2.30
N SER A 305 -30.20 5.21 3.18
CA SER A 305 -29.36 5.67 4.28
C SER A 305 -28.00 5.01 4.18
N ALA A 306 -26.97 5.80 4.18
CA ALA A 306 -25.61 5.35 4.39
C ALA A 306 -25.17 5.87 5.76
N PRO A 307 -24.92 5.02 6.73
CA PRO A 307 -24.25 5.45 7.96
C PRO A 307 -22.84 5.94 7.60
N PRO A 308 -22.25 6.79 8.44
CA PRO A 308 -20.86 7.21 8.23
C PRO A 308 -19.95 5.99 8.16
N VAL A 309 -19.02 6.03 7.22
CA VAL A 309 -17.96 5.04 7.11
C VAL A 309 -17.17 5.03 8.42
N LEU A 310 -17.19 3.92 9.13
CA LEU A 310 -16.49 3.77 10.39
C LEU A 310 -15.05 3.36 10.11
N LEU A 311 -14.11 4.29 10.25
CA LEU A 311 -12.68 4.02 10.28
C LEU A 311 -12.28 3.75 11.73
N ILE A 312 -11.94 2.52 12.04
CA ILE A 312 -11.37 2.18 13.35
C ILE A 312 -9.87 1.96 13.14
N PRO A 313 -9.00 2.91 13.52
CA PRO A 313 -7.59 2.63 13.63
C PRO A 313 -7.41 1.67 14.80
N THR A 314 -6.97 0.45 14.52
CA THR A 314 -6.65 -0.54 15.55
C THR A 314 -5.22 -0.34 16.06
N SER A 315 -4.95 0.84 16.60
CA SER A 315 -3.85 1.06 17.55
C SER A 315 -4.46 0.95 18.95
N PRO A 316 -3.76 0.49 19.99
CA PRO A 316 -4.39 0.07 21.23
C PRO A 316 -4.89 1.25 22.07
N VAL A 317 -5.98 1.88 21.63
CA VAL A 317 -6.81 2.76 22.46
C VAL A 317 -8.27 2.47 22.11
N PRO A 318 -9.04 1.87 23.00
CA PRO A 318 -10.46 1.64 22.78
C PRO A 318 -11.21 2.95 23.00
N LEU A 319 -11.56 3.65 21.94
CA LEU A 319 -12.57 4.69 21.99
C LEU A 319 -13.71 4.34 21.05
N ILE A 320 -14.69 3.62 21.57
CA ILE A 320 -15.98 3.44 20.91
C ILE A 320 -16.75 4.74 21.07
N LEU A 321 -16.67 5.62 20.08
CA LEU A 321 -17.57 6.76 19.96
C LEU A 321 -18.62 6.43 18.90
N ILE A 322 -19.73 5.85 19.35
CA ILE A 322 -20.92 5.72 18.50
C ILE A 322 -21.60 7.10 18.50
N THR A 323 -21.26 7.92 17.52
CA THR A 323 -21.99 9.16 17.29
C THR A 323 -23.03 8.89 16.22
N ILE A 324 -24.25 8.61 16.62
CA ILE A 324 -25.41 8.60 15.75
C ILE A 324 -25.75 10.07 15.46
N ARG A 325 -25.35 10.58 14.32
CA ARG A 325 -25.87 11.85 13.79
C ARG A 325 -26.99 11.52 12.81
N PRO A 326 -28.22 12.07 12.99
CA PRO A 326 -29.25 11.98 11.97
C PRO A 326 -28.81 12.80 10.75
N THR A 327 -28.46 12.14 9.68
CA THR A 327 -28.10 12.80 8.43
C THR A 327 -29.36 13.04 7.60
N MET A 328 -29.53 14.27 7.15
CA MET A 328 -30.67 14.79 6.42
C MET A 328 -31.13 13.84 5.30
N ILE A 329 -32.45 13.59 5.29
CA ILE A 329 -33.17 12.97 4.20
C ILE A 329 -33.10 13.91 2.98
N LYS A 330 -32.29 13.60 1.97
CA LYS A 330 -32.39 14.25 0.68
C LYS A 330 -33.46 13.55 -0.13
N ARG A 331 -34.59 14.24 -0.32
CA ARG A 331 -35.61 13.84 -1.27
C ARG A 331 -35.10 14.14 -2.67
N THR A 332 -34.87 13.13 -3.47
CA THR A 332 -34.69 13.31 -4.91
C THR A 332 -35.91 12.73 -5.58
N ILE A 333 -36.77 13.60 -6.07
CA ILE A 333 -37.91 13.21 -6.94
C ILE A 333 -37.36 13.31 -8.36
N VAL A 334 -37.20 12.19 -9.03
CA VAL A 334 -36.92 12.16 -10.48
C VAL A 334 -38.24 12.11 -11.18
N ILE A 335 -38.67 13.24 -11.75
CA ILE A 335 -39.82 13.30 -12.70
C ILE A 335 -39.23 13.00 -14.07
N ARG A 336 -39.71 11.94 -14.72
CA ARG A 336 -39.49 11.66 -16.13
C ARG A 336 -40.54 12.36 -16.95
#